data_3bde8a843ea25cc2db02380cd2a2fd5d
#
_entry.id   3bde8a843ea25cc2db02380cd2a2fd5d
#
_cell.length_a   1.000
_cell.length_b   1.000
_cell.length_c   1.000
_cell.angle_alpha   90.00
_cell.angle_beta   90.00
_cell.angle_gamma   90.00
#
_symmetry.space_group_name_H-M   'P 1'
#
loop_
_entity.id
_entity.type
_entity.pdbx_description
1 polymer ?
#
loop_
_entity_poly.entity_id
_entity_poly.type
_entity_poly.pdbx_seq_one_letter_code
_entity_poly.pdbx_strand_id
1 'polypeptide(L)'
;FHLNGFEPAGPQKDLTNKGPIIEELPSEIDVLIVGAGPAGLTLAAQLASCSDIKTCIIEEVPERLSMGRADGIACRTMEMFNAFGFAENVMREAYWVNEVAFWSPDDINSKEIKRNQKVIDTEIGLSEFPHVILSQARVHDFFLEIMEHSKTRLVPFYDVSLKELEVNRLRSDKYPVTVKLQRAVSNQEDICQTMRCRYVVGCDGAHSTVRKKINRTLDGDSHNKAWGVMDILAVTNFPDIRLKSIIR
;
A
#
# COMPACT_ATOMS: atom_id res chain seq x y z
N PHE A 1 15.86 -12.12 20.54
CA PHE A 1 16.40 -11.33 19.42
C PHE A 1 16.86 -12.31 18.36
N HIS A 2 16.12 -12.44 17.28
CA HIS A 2 16.59 -13.14 16.09
C HIS A 2 17.63 -12.27 15.36
N LEU A 3 18.50 -12.91 14.56
CA LEU A 3 19.52 -12.23 13.76
C LEU A 3 18.95 -11.10 12.88
N ASN A 4 17.65 -11.13 12.60
CA ASN A 4 16.92 -10.11 11.85
C ASN A 4 16.18 -9.10 12.75
N GLY A 5 16.38 -9.14 14.07
CA GLY A 5 15.83 -8.17 15.02
C GLY A 5 14.31 -8.21 15.20
N PHE A 6 13.60 -9.14 14.57
CA PHE A 6 12.17 -9.15 14.53
C PHE A 6 11.61 -10.58 14.72
N GLU A 7 10.77 -10.75 15.70
CA GLU A 7 9.90 -11.91 15.83
C GLU A 7 8.47 -11.46 15.55
N PRO A 8 7.76 -12.03 14.57
CA PRO A 8 6.36 -11.69 14.36
C PRO A 8 5.57 -11.96 15.64
N ALA A 9 4.86 -10.97 16.15
CA ALA A 9 3.98 -11.13 17.30
C ALA A 9 2.77 -11.98 16.92
N GLY A 10 2.81 -13.26 17.26
CA GLY A 10 1.75 -14.24 17.02
C GLY A 10 2.12 -15.30 15.98
N PRO A 11 1.35 -16.40 15.93
CA PRO A 11 1.57 -17.40 14.92
C PRO A 11 1.42 -16.75 13.56
N GLN A 12 2.46 -16.80 12.73
CA GLN A 12 2.33 -16.50 11.31
C GLN A 12 1.23 -17.43 10.81
N LYS A 13 0.03 -16.89 10.59
CA LYS A 13 -0.95 -17.61 9.80
C LYS A 13 -0.28 -17.81 8.45
N ASP A 14 -0.15 -19.06 8.09
CA ASP A 14 0.44 -19.45 6.82
C ASP A 14 -0.48 -18.94 5.71
N LEU A 15 -0.19 -17.71 5.23
CA LEU A 15 -0.91 -17.06 4.12
C LEU A 15 -0.65 -17.80 2.80
N THR A 16 0.19 -18.85 2.84
CA THR A 16 0.37 -19.77 1.72
C THR A 16 -0.79 -20.76 1.60
N ASN A 17 -1.69 -20.85 2.59
CA ASN A 17 -2.92 -21.58 2.46
C ASN A 17 -3.84 -20.80 1.50
N LYS A 18 -3.54 -20.96 0.22
CA LYS A 18 -4.34 -20.50 -0.90
C LYS A 18 -5.72 -21.07 -0.71
N GLY A 19 -6.69 -20.24 -0.33
CA GLY A 19 -8.08 -20.57 -0.52
C GLY A 19 -8.29 -21.08 -1.94
N PRO A 20 -9.43 -21.69 -2.29
CA PRO A 20 -9.63 -22.20 -3.64
C PRO A 20 -9.26 -21.08 -4.60
N ILE A 21 -8.22 -21.32 -5.40
CA ILE A 21 -7.82 -20.42 -6.48
C ILE A 21 -9.06 -20.34 -7.34
N ILE A 22 -9.72 -19.18 -7.36
CA ILE A 22 -10.68 -18.88 -8.41
C ILE A 22 -9.78 -18.73 -9.63
N GLU A 23 -9.65 -19.81 -10.39
CA GLU A 23 -8.72 -19.89 -11.52
C GLU A 23 -9.16 -18.97 -12.67
N GLU A 24 -10.44 -18.59 -12.68
CA GLU A 24 -11.02 -17.76 -13.73
C GLU A 24 -11.51 -16.43 -13.16
N LEU A 25 -11.05 -15.34 -13.77
CA LEU A 25 -11.59 -14.01 -13.51
C LEU A 25 -13.08 -13.98 -13.90
N PRO A 26 -13.95 -13.32 -13.14
CA PRO A 26 -15.36 -13.21 -13.49
C PRO A 26 -15.56 -12.43 -14.80
N SER A 27 -16.53 -12.83 -15.60
CA SER A 27 -16.88 -12.12 -16.84
C SER A 27 -17.64 -10.81 -16.60
N GLU A 28 -18.36 -10.70 -15.48
CA GLU A 28 -19.11 -9.51 -15.06
C GLU A 28 -18.93 -9.24 -13.57
N ILE A 29 -18.71 -7.96 -13.22
CA ILE A 29 -18.41 -7.54 -11.85
C ILE A 29 -18.98 -6.14 -11.57
N ASP A 30 -19.38 -5.84 -10.33
CA ASP A 30 -19.84 -4.50 -10.00
C ASP A 30 -18.66 -3.53 -9.89
N VAL A 31 -17.59 -3.89 -9.19
CA VAL A 31 -16.41 -3.04 -9.02
C VAL A 31 -15.14 -3.81 -9.35
N LEU A 32 -14.39 -3.32 -10.33
CA LEU A 32 -13.03 -3.74 -10.60
C LEU A 32 -12.04 -2.72 -10.02
N ILE A 33 -11.16 -3.18 -9.14
CA ILE A 33 -10.05 -2.38 -8.59
C ILE A 33 -8.78 -2.79 -9.35
N VAL A 34 -8.10 -1.82 -9.96
CA VAL A 34 -6.84 -2.05 -10.69
C VAL A 34 -5.68 -1.56 -9.85
N GLY A 35 -4.84 -2.47 -9.37
CA GLY A 35 -3.70 -2.25 -8.48
C GLY A 35 -4.00 -2.65 -7.04
N ALA A 36 -3.17 -3.53 -6.48
CA ALA A 36 -3.21 -3.98 -5.08
C ALA A 36 -2.17 -3.27 -4.18
N GLY A 37 -1.85 -2.01 -4.51
CA GLY A 37 -1.11 -1.13 -3.63
C GLY A 37 -1.96 -0.65 -2.44
N PRO A 38 -1.42 0.22 -1.55
CA PRO A 38 -2.14 0.67 -0.36
C PRO A 38 -3.52 1.26 -0.64
N ALA A 39 -3.67 2.03 -1.74
CA ALA A 39 -4.95 2.60 -2.14
C ALA A 39 -5.98 1.53 -2.55
N GLY A 40 -5.55 0.57 -3.38
CA GLY A 40 -6.42 -0.53 -3.84
C GLY A 40 -6.81 -1.46 -2.70
N LEU A 41 -5.88 -1.83 -1.83
CA LEU A 41 -6.16 -2.68 -0.67
C LEU A 41 -7.08 -2.00 0.35
N THR A 42 -6.94 -0.69 0.56
CA THR A 42 -7.86 0.07 1.42
C THR A 42 -9.29 0.01 0.89
N LEU A 43 -9.49 0.26 -0.42
CA LEU A 43 -10.81 0.17 -1.05
C LEU A 43 -11.33 -1.26 -1.04
N ALA A 44 -10.48 -2.23 -1.37
CA ALA A 44 -10.85 -3.65 -1.39
C ALA A 44 -11.28 -4.15 0.00
N ALA A 45 -10.55 -3.81 1.06
CA ALA A 45 -10.90 -4.16 2.43
C ALA A 45 -12.24 -3.54 2.85
N GLN A 46 -12.52 -2.31 2.44
CA GLN A 46 -13.82 -1.66 2.69
C GLN A 46 -14.95 -2.40 1.97
N LEU A 47 -14.79 -2.70 0.68
CA LEU A 47 -15.81 -3.39 -0.11
C LEU A 47 -15.97 -4.87 0.24
N ALA A 48 -14.93 -5.49 0.77
CA ALA A 48 -14.98 -6.90 1.19
C ALA A 48 -16.03 -7.20 2.27
N SER A 49 -16.47 -6.18 3.03
CA SER A 49 -17.57 -6.30 3.98
C SER A 49 -18.96 -6.30 3.34
N CYS A 50 -19.07 -5.85 2.07
CA CYS A 50 -20.32 -5.65 1.34
C CYS A 50 -20.61 -6.86 0.44
N SER A 51 -21.38 -7.83 0.94
CA SER A 51 -21.67 -9.09 0.21
C SER A 51 -22.58 -8.90 -1.03
N ASP A 52 -23.27 -7.80 -1.12
CA ASP A 52 -24.16 -7.41 -2.24
C ASP A 52 -23.42 -6.70 -3.38
N ILE A 53 -22.16 -6.32 -3.17
CA ILE A 53 -21.29 -5.71 -4.18
C ILE A 53 -20.23 -6.74 -4.62
N LYS A 54 -20.36 -7.21 -5.85
CA LYS A 54 -19.36 -8.10 -6.45
C LYS A 54 -18.10 -7.29 -6.76
N THR A 55 -17.04 -7.53 -6.02
CA THR A 55 -15.75 -6.81 -6.16
C THR A 55 -14.66 -7.76 -6.65
N CYS A 56 -13.83 -7.28 -7.57
CA CYS A 56 -12.61 -7.93 -8.02
C CYS A 56 -11.45 -6.94 -7.89
N ILE A 57 -10.29 -7.41 -7.47
CA ILE A 57 -9.05 -6.63 -7.43
C ILE A 57 -7.97 -7.38 -8.19
N ILE A 58 -7.27 -6.69 -9.08
CA ILE A 58 -6.17 -7.22 -9.90
C ILE A 58 -4.87 -6.50 -9.63
N GLU A 59 -3.76 -7.21 -9.78
CA GLU A 59 -2.41 -6.69 -9.62
C GLU A 59 -1.50 -7.25 -10.72
N GLU A 60 -0.72 -6.38 -11.37
CA GLU A 60 0.18 -6.78 -12.45
C GLU A 60 1.44 -7.51 -11.98
N VAL A 61 1.83 -7.30 -10.71
CA VAL A 61 2.96 -8.02 -10.11
C VAL A 61 2.54 -9.44 -9.75
N PRO A 62 3.42 -10.45 -9.93
CA PRO A 62 3.04 -11.87 -9.79
C PRO A 62 2.72 -12.29 -8.36
N GLU A 63 3.13 -11.52 -7.36
CA GLU A 63 2.92 -11.86 -5.96
C GLU A 63 2.74 -10.61 -5.08
N ARG A 64 2.34 -10.84 -3.83
CA ARG A 64 2.19 -9.77 -2.86
C ARG A 64 3.52 -9.02 -2.64
N LEU A 65 3.41 -7.76 -2.24
CA LEU A 65 4.57 -6.94 -1.92
C LEU A 65 5.36 -7.57 -0.78
N SER A 66 6.63 -7.91 -1.05
CA SER A 66 7.58 -8.47 -0.05
C SER A 66 8.47 -7.38 0.56
N MET A 67 8.74 -6.32 -0.20
CA MET A 67 9.57 -5.20 0.23
C MET A 67 8.84 -3.89 -0.03
N GLY A 68 8.63 -3.07 1.02
CA GLY A 68 7.94 -1.79 0.93
C GLY A 68 8.78 -0.72 0.23
N ARG A 69 8.08 0.29 -0.33
CA ARG A 69 8.69 1.50 -0.92
C ARG A 69 8.60 2.70 0.02
N ALA A 70 7.84 2.60 1.10
CA ALA A 70 7.64 3.60 2.12
C ALA A 70 7.33 2.92 3.44
N ASP A 71 7.62 3.56 4.55
CA ASP A 71 7.47 3.00 5.90
C ASP A 71 6.87 3.99 6.91
N GLY A 72 6.87 5.28 6.62
CA GLY A 72 6.28 6.30 7.48
C GLY A 72 4.75 6.34 7.37
N ILE A 73 4.06 6.23 8.51
CA ILE A 73 2.60 6.19 8.62
C ILE A 73 2.15 7.30 9.56
N ALA A 74 1.52 8.34 9.00
CA ALA A 74 1.04 9.46 9.78
C ALA A 74 -0.12 9.07 10.72
N CYS A 75 -0.30 9.83 11.80
CA CYS A 75 -1.37 9.63 12.78
C CYS A 75 -2.76 9.52 12.12
N ARG A 76 -3.04 10.32 11.09
CA ARG A 76 -4.31 10.25 10.34
C ARG A 76 -4.54 8.89 9.66
N THR A 77 -3.49 8.27 9.15
CA THR A 77 -3.57 6.92 8.58
C THR A 77 -3.77 5.87 9.67
N MET A 78 -3.18 6.07 10.85
CA MET A 78 -3.42 5.20 12.01
C MET A 78 -4.88 5.25 12.48
N GLU A 79 -5.52 6.42 12.47
CA GLU A 79 -6.96 6.56 12.74
C GLU A 79 -7.81 5.75 11.74
N MET A 80 -7.42 5.76 10.47
CA MET A 80 -8.06 4.93 9.45
C MET A 80 -7.85 3.44 9.74
N PHE A 81 -6.63 3.03 10.12
CA PHE A 81 -6.37 1.63 10.50
C PHE A 81 -7.17 1.21 11.74
N ASN A 82 -7.43 2.14 12.65
CA ASN A 82 -8.31 1.89 13.80
C ASN A 82 -9.75 1.62 13.34
N ALA A 83 -10.26 2.36 12.36
CA ALA A 83 -11.57 2.10 11.78
C ALA A 83 -11.67 0.73 11.08
N PHE A 84 -10.56 0.22 10.54
CA PHE A 84 -10.45 -1.16 10.03
C PHE A 84 -10.19 -2.21 11.12
N GLY A 85 -9.91 -1.81 12.36
CA GLY A 85 -9.73 -2.70 13.50
C GLY A 85 -8.31 -3.29 13.67
N PHE A 86 -7.28 -2.77 12.98
CA PHE A 86 -5.92 -3.30 13.10
C PHE A 86 -4.86 -2.30 13.56
N ALA A 87 -5.25 -1.08 13.97
CA ALA A 87 -4.28 -0.08 14.43
C ALA A 87 -3.42 -0.58 15.60
N GLU A 88 -3.99 -1.33 16.54
CA GLU A 88 -3.23 -1.90 17.65
C GLU A 88 -2.16 -2.89 17.20
N ASN A 89 -2.45 -3.70 16.15
CA ASN A 89 -1.47 -4.62 15.60
C ASN A 89 -0.30 -3.86 14.98
N VAL A 90 -0.60 -2.79 14.23
CA VAL A 90 0.41 -1.88 13.68
C VAL A 90 1.24 -1.27 14.82
N MET A 91 0.62 -0.76 15.87
CA MET A 91 1.31 -0.14 17.00
C MET A 91 2.24 -1.10 17.76
N ARG A 92 1.90 -2.38 17.84
CA ARG A 92 2.77 -3.40 18.47
C ARG A 92 4.02 -3.70 17.65
N GLU A 93 3.94 -3.63 16.34
CA GLU A 93 5.04 -3.98 15.43
C GLU A 93 5.86 -2.77 15.00
N ALA A 94 5.26 -1.58 14.98
CA ALA A 94 5.86 -0.38 14.45
C ALA A 94 6.82 0.33 15.43
N TYR A 95 7.74 1.09 14.87
CA TYR A 95 8.49 2.07 15.63
C TYR A 95 7.65 3.37 15.78
N TRP A 96 7.50 3.87 17.01
CA TRP A 96 6.74 5.09 17.28
C TRP A 96 7.64 6.32 17.19
N VAL A 97 7.28 7.24 16.32
CA VAL A 97 7.98 8.51 16.15
C VAL A 97 7.37 9.54 17.11
N ASN A 98 7.88 9.55 18.33
CA ASN A 98 7.39 10.51 19.35
C ASN A 98 8.04 11.88 19.19
N GLU A 99 9.33 11.89 18.85
CA GLU A 99 10.13 13.10 18.74
C GLU A 99 10.97 13.10 17.47
N VAL A 100 11.27 14.29 16.98
CA VAL A 100 12.20 14.54 15.88
C VAL A 100 13.35 15.39 16.38
N ALA A 101 14.59 14.95 16.14
CA ALA A 101 15.80 15.69 16.45
C ALA A 101 16.32 16.42 15.21
N PHE A 102 16.69 17.69 15.37
CA PHE A 102 17.30 18.50 14.30
C PHE A 102 18.76 18.74 14.64
N TRP A 103 19.62 18.46 13.66
CA TRP A 103 21.06 18.60 13.73
C TRP A 103 21.58 19.49 12.62
N SER A 104 22.57 20.31 12.92
CA SER A 104 23.30 21.09 11.93
C SER A 104 24.76 21.29 12.38
N PRO A 105 25.64 21.72 11.49
CA PRO A 105 26.99 22.15 11.90
C PRO A 105 26.93 23.16 13.03
N ASP A 106 27.89 23.11 13.96
CA ASP A 106 27.96 24.06 15.09
C ASP A 106 28.26 25.48 14.62
N ASP A 107 29.10 25.60 13.59
CA ASP A 107 29.27 26.80 12.75
C ASP A 107 29.61 26.41 11.31
N ILE A 108 29.71 27.43 10.41
CA ILE A 108 29.90 27.20 8.97
C ILE A 108 31.20 26.43 8.66
N ASN A 109 32.19 26.45 9.53
CA ASN A 109 33.49 25.82 9.33
C ASN A 109 33.71 24.59 10.23
N SER A 110 32.76 24.26 11.07
CA SER A 110 32.84 23.10 11.95
C SER A 110 32.64 21.80 11.19
N LYS A 111 33.46 20.80 11.49
CA LYS A 111 33.23 19.41 11.06
C LYS A 111 32.33 18.64 12.02
N GLU A 112 31.96 19.26 13.13
CA GLU A 112 31.09 18.67 14.15
C GLU A 112 29.66 19.11 13.93
N ILE A 113 28.73 18.19 14.15
CA ILE A 113 27.31 18.49 14.13
C ILE A 113 26.78 18.57 15.56
N LYS A 114 25.83 19.49 15.78
CA LYS A 114 25.21 19.75 17.06
C LYS A 114 23.71 19.60 16.96
N ARG A 115 23.11 18.99 17.99
CA ARG A 115 21.66 18.94 18.08
C ARG A 115 21.13 20.31 18.51
N ASN A 116 20.36 20.94 17.61
CA ASN A 116 19.80 22.27 17.83
C ASN A 116 18.45 22.20 18.53
N GLN A 117 17.65 21.19 18.20
CA GLN A 117 16.27 21.12 18.67
C GLN A 117 15.78 19.67 18.72
N LYS A 118 14.88 19.40 19.65
CA LYS A 118 13.97 18.26 19.64
C LYS A 118 12.53 18.78 19.70
N VAL A 119 11.68 18.24 18.86
CA VAL A 119 10.26 18.60 18.82
C VAL A 119 9.41 17.34 18.89
N ILE A 120 8.23 17.46 19.46
CA ILE A 120 7.21 16.39 19.42
C ILE A 120 6.75 16.27 17.96
N ASP A 121 6.73 15.05 17.40
CA ASP A 121 6.39 14.81 16.00
C ASP A 121 4.89 15.05 15.72
N THR A 122 4.02 14.49 16.57
CA THR A 122 2.58 14.73 16.49
C THR A 122 2.17 15.71 17.59
N GLU A 123 1.56 16.83 17.22
CA GLU A 123 1.12 17.85 18.15
C GLU A 123 0.11 17.27 19.17
N ILE A 124 0.27 17.67 20.44
CA ILE A 124 -0.59 17.20 21.53
C ILE A 124 -2.05 17.58 21.25
N GLY A 125 -2.93 16.60 21.36
CA GLY A 125 -4.38 16.77 21.10
C GLY A 125 -4.79 16.71 19.64
N LEU A 126 -3.85 16.51 18.69
CA LEU A 126 -4.16 16.35 17.29
C LEU A 126 -4.72 14.96 16.98
N SER A 127 -4.18 13.92 17.60
CA SER A 127 -4.63 12.52 17.46
C SER A 127 -4.28 11.70 18.69
N GLU A 128 -5.07 10.66 18.95
CA GLU A 128 -4.75 9.62 19.95
C GLU A 128 -3.69 8.63 19.44
N PHE A 129 -3.36 8.68 18.15
CA PHE A 129 -2.39 7.80 17.52
C PHE A 129 -1.09 8.55 17.20
N PRO A 130 0.08 7.94 17.41
CA PRO A 130 1.35 8.49 17.00
C PRO A 130 1.57 8.34 15.49
N HIS A 131 2.51 9.10 14.94
CA HIS A 131 3.20 8.75 13.71
C HIS A 131 4.05 7.51 13.96
N VAL A 132 3.99 6.53 13.07
CA VAL A 132 4.75 5.28 13.22
C VAL A 132 5.53 4.93 11.94
N ILE A 133 6.55 4.09 12.09
CA ILE A 133 7.32 3.52 10.98
C ILE A 133 7.09 2.01 10.97
N LEU A 134 6.58 1.51 9.86
CA LEU A 134 6.37 0.08 9.63
C LEU A 134 6.47 -0.21 8.13
N SER A 135 7.08 -1.34 7.78
CA SER A 135 7.19 -1.74 6.38
C SER A 135 5.83 -1.76 5.67
N GLN A 136 5.77 -1.17 4.48
CA GLN A 136 4.57 -1.15 3.65
C GLN A 136 4.06 -2.57 3.36
N ALA A 137 4.95 -3.53 3.17
CA ALA A 137 4.58 -4.93 2.95
C ALA A 137 3.75 -5.47 4.13
N ARG A 138 4.13 -5.12 5.37
CA ARG A 138 3.40 -5.53 6.56
C ARG A 138 2.01 -4.89 6.66
N VAL A 139 1.89 -3.63 6.24
CA VAL A 139 0.58 -2.97 6.13
C VAL A 139 -0.33 -3.66 5.11
N HIS A 140 0.24 -4.10 3.97
CA HIS A 140 -0.50 -4.91 2.99
C HIS A 140 -1.02 -6.21 3.61
N ASP A 141 -0.20 -6.91 4.41
CA ASP A 141 -0.61 -8.14 5.08
C ASP A 141 -1.84 -7.92 5.97
N PHE A 142 -1.91 -6.82 6.74
CA PHE A 142 -3.10 -6.52 7.56
C PHE A 142 -4.36 -6.31 6.72
N PHE A 143 -4.27 -5.61 5.59
CA PHE A 143 -5.41 -5.46 4.70
C PHE A 143 -5.84 -6.80 4.09
N LEU A 144 -4.89 -7.61 3.62
CA LEU A 144 -5.16 -8.94 3.07
C LEU A 144 -5.81 -9.85 4.12
N GLU A 145 -5.36 -9.79 5.38
CA GLU A 145 -5.97 -10.54 6.48
C GLU A 145 -7.43 -10.14 6.72
N ILE A 146 -7.74 -8.83 6.70
CA ILE A 146 -9.13 -8.35 6.81
C ILE A 146 -9.97 -8.86 5.65
N MET A 147 -9.46 -8.76 4.43
CA MET A 147 -10.16 -9.20 3.22
C MET A 147 -10.44 -10.70 3.26
N GLU A 148 -9.48 -11.51 3.68
CA GLU A 148 -9.61 -12.96 3.82
C GLU A 148 -10.68 -13.35 4.86
N HIS A 149 -10.76 -12.62 5.98
CA HIS A 149 -11.73 -12.87 7.06
C HIS A 149 -13.08 -12.15 6.83
N SER A 150 -13.23 -11.41 5.74
CA SER A 150 -14.46 -10.71 5.39
C SER A 150 -15.56 -11.66 4.91
N LYS A 151 -16.80 -11.13 4.79
CA LYS A 151 -17.94 -11.90 4.26
C LYS A 151 -17.71 -12.39 2.84
N THR A 152 -17.03 -11.62 1.99
CA THR A 152 -16.77 -11.97 0.59
C THR A 152 -15.50 -12.80 0.41
N ARG A 153 -14.62 -12.85 1.41
CA ARG A 153 -13.30 -13.48 1.35
C ARG A 153 -12.51 -13.03 0.11
N LEU A 154 -12.54 -11.72 -0.14
CA LEU A 154 -11.94 -11.11 -1.31
C LEU A 154 -10.42 -11.31 -1.32
N VAL A 155 -9.87 -11.82 -2.42
CA VAL A 155 -8.44 -12.06 -2.62
C VAL A 155 -8.01 -11.39 -3.93
N PRO A 156 -6.84 -10.72 -3.97
CA PRO A 156 -6.32 -10.14 -5.20
C PRO A 156 -5.93 -11.21 -6.23
N PHE A 157 -6.23 -10.94 -7.50
CA PHE A 157 -5.68 -11.69 -8.63
C PHE A 157 -4.34 -11.07 -9.02
N TYR A 158 -3.26 -11.75 -8.73
CA TYR A 158 -1.91 -11.37 -9.12
C TYR A 158 -1.60 -11.80 -10.55
N ASP A 159 -0.56 -11.17 -11.12
CA ASP A 159 -0.11 -11.44 -12.48
C ASP A 159 -1.16 -11.12 -13.56
N VAL A 160 -2.03 -10.14 -13.26
CA VAL A 160 -3.10 -9.68 -14.13
C VAL A 160 -2.98 -8.19 -14.40
N SER A 161 -2.77 -7.83 -15.66
CA SER A 161 -2.62 -6.44 -16.10
C SER A 161 -3.80 -5.95 -16.93
N LEU A 162 -4.19 -4.68 -16.78
CA LEU A 162 -5.18 -4.01 -17.62
C LEU A 162 -4.53 -3.59 -18.93
N LYS A 163 -5.09 -4.01 -20.07
CA LYS A 163 -4.62 -3.63 -21.42
C LYS A 163 -5.50 -2.62 -22.11
N GLU A 164 -6.81 -2.81 -22.06
CA GLU A 164 -7.78 -1.91 -22.68
C GLU A 164 -8.92 -1.59 -21.71
N LEU A 165 -9.48 -0.40 -21.86
CA LEU A 165 -10.65 0.06 -21.12
C LEU A 165 -11.50 0.92 -22.03
N GLU A 166 -12.77 0.53 -22.19
CA GLU A 166 -13.77 1.24 -22.97
C GLU A 166 -14.99 1.51 -22.11
N VAL A 167 -15.54 2.72 -22.22
CA VAL A 167 -16.74 3.14 -21.48
C VAL A 167 -17.89 3.32 -22.47
N ASN A 168 -18.89 2.46 -22.38
CA ASN A 168 -20.15 2.64 -23.10
C ASN A 168 -21.03 3.65 -22.35
N ARG A 169 -21.30 4.78 -22.99
CA ARG A 169 -22.11 5.87 -22.39
C ARG A 169 -23.61 5.67 -22.50
N LEU A 170 -24.07 4.55 -23.03
CA LEU A 170 -25.50 4.23 -23.11
C LEU A 170 -26.02 3.94 -21.70
N ARG A 171 -26.99 4.74 -21.23
CA ARG A 171 -27.55 4.67 -19.86
C ARG A 171 -28.26 3.35 -19.53
N SER A 172 -28.61 2.55 -20.55
CA SER A 172 -29.33 1.29 -20.38
C SER A 172 -28.42 0.09 -20.07
N ASP A 173 -27.09 0.24 -20.18
CA ASP A 173 -26.17 -0.85 -19.91
C ASP A 173 -25.89 -0.98 -18.41
N LYS A 174 -26.14 -2.17 -17.85
CA LYS A 174 -25.87 -2.47 -16.44
C LYS A 174 -24.36 -2.47 -16.13
N TYR A 175 -23.54 -2.88 -17.09
CA TYR A 175 -22.10 -2.96 -17.00
C TYR A 175 -21.44 -2.12 -18.11
N PRO A 176 -21.41 -0.79 -17.98
CA PRO A 176 -21.04 0.12 -19.05
C PRO A 176 -19.53 0.16 -19.34
N VAL A 177 -18.70 -0.47 -18.51
CA VAL A 177 -17.26 -0.49 -18.72
C VAL A 177 -16.82 -1.88 -19.16
N THR A 178 -16.13 -1.94 -20.32
CA THR A 178 -15.51 -3.17 -20.81
C THR A 178 -14.00 -3.05 -20.69
N VAL A 179 -13.37 -4.04 -20.07
CA VAL A 179 -11.91 -4.10 -19.93
C VAL A 179 -11.36 -5.35 -20.57
N LYS A 180 -10.15 -5.25 -21.16
CA LYS A 180 -9.36 -6.41 -21.55
C LYS A 180 -8.22 -6.57 -20.57
N LEU A 181 -8.16 -7.72 -19.95
CA LEU A 181 -7.16 -8.12 -18.98
C LEU A 181 -6.23 -9.14 -19.63
N GLN A 182 -4.97 -9.07 -19.28
CA GLN A 182 -3.95 -10.03 -19.69
C GLN A 182 -3.35 -10.66 -18.44
N ARG A 183 -3.37 -11.99 -18.40
CA ARG A 183 -2.71 -12.78 -17.35
C ARG A 183 -1.46 -13.41 -17.94
N ALA A 184 -0.32 -13.16 -17.33
CA ALA A 184 0.91 -13.86 -17.68
C ALA A 184 0.80 -15.32 -17.21
N VAL A 185 1.20 -16.25 -18.07
CA VAL A 185 1.23 -17.69 -17.73
C VAL A 185 2.64 -18.20 -18.02
N SER A 186 3.32 -18.71 -16.99
CA SER A 186 4.66 -19.24 -17.13
C SER A 186 4.73 -20.31 -18.21
N ASN A 187 5.60 -20.08 -19.22
CA ASN A 187 5.84 -20.99 -20.35
C ASN A 187 4.67 -21.22 -21.33
N GLN A 188 3.68 -20.34 -21.35
CA GLN A 188 2.54 -20.36 -22.28
C GLN A 188 2.29 -18.97 -22.87
N GLU A 189 1.43 -18.88 -23.89
CA GLU A 189 0.94 -17.58 -24.35
C GLU A 189 0.07 -16.93 -23.28
N ASP A 190 0.18 -15.61 -23.16
CA ASP A 190 -0.61 -14.83 -22.20
C ASP A 190 -2.10 -14.99 -22.47
N ILE A 191 -2.86 -15.23 -21.44
CA ILE A 191 -4.32 -15.37 -21.54
C ILE A 191 -4.94 -13.98 -21.51
N CYS A 192 -5.67 -13.64 -22.59
CA CYS A 192 -6.46 -12.43 -22.67
C CYS A 192 -7.92 -12.72 -22.34
N GLN A 193 -8.47 -11.97 -21.39
CA GLN A 193 -9.87 -12.11 -20.99
C GLN A 193 -10.58 -10.75 -21.05
N THR A 194 -11.83 -10.75 -21.52
CA THR A 194 -12.70 -9.57 -21.48
C THR A 194 -13.61 -9.65 -20.25
N MET A 195 -13.69 -8.55 -19.50
CA MET A 195 -14.56 -8.41 -18.33
C MET A 195 -15.45 -7.17 -18.49
N ARG A 196 -16.71 -7.28 -18.08
CA ARG A 196 -17.64 -6.15 -18.04
C ARG A 196 -17.82 -5.68 -16.60
N CYS A 197 -17.68 -4.39 -16.40
CA CYS A 197 -17.71 -3.79 -15.07
C CYS A 197 -18.78 -2.71 -14.99
N ARG A 198 -19.36 -2.56 -13.81
CA ARG A 198 -20.18 -1.40 -13.51
C ARG A 198 -19.31 -0.17 -13.20
N TYR A 199 -18.25 -0.40 -12.43
CA TYR A 199 -17.24 0.61 -12.09
C TYR A 199 -15.84 0.03 -12.22
N VAL A 200 -14.91 0.84 -12.67
CA VAL A 200 -13.46 0.54 -12.63
C VAL A 200 -12.76 1.64 -11.82
N VAL A 201 -11.98 1.24 -10.83
CA VAL A 201 -11.23 2.16 -9.98
C VAL A 201 -9.73 1.93 -10.18
N GLY A 202 -9.04 2.94 -10.73
CA GLY A 202 -7.59 2.90 -10.93
C GLY A 202 -6.85 3.22 -9.64
N CYS A 203 -6.21 2.22 -9.06
CA CYS A 203 -5.31 2.30 -7.91
C CYS A 203 -3.87 1.89 -8.29
N ASP A 204 -3.54 1.98 -9.56
CA ASP A 204 -2.33 1.51 -10.24
C ASP A 204 -1.18 2.53 -10.24
N GLY A 205 -1.22 3.47 -9.30
CA GLY A 205 -0.10 4.30 -8.90
C GLY A 205 0.29 5.42 -9.87
N ALA A 206 1.54 5.87 -9.74
CA ALA A 206 2.04 7.06 -10.44
C ALA A 206 2.03 6.91 -11.97
N HIS A 207 2.25 5.72 -12.48
CA HIS A 207 2.29 5.42 -13.91
C HIS A 207 0.98 4.85 -14.47
N SER A 208 -0.12 5.08 -13.75
CA SER A 208 -1.45 4.53 -13.98
C SER A 208 -1.83 4.30 -15.44
N THR A 209 -2.10 3.04 -15.77
CA THR A 209 -2.67 2.62 -17.05
C THR A 209 -4.12 3.05 -17.17
N VAL A 210 -4.90 2.95 -16.08
CA VAL A 210 -6.30 3.40 -16.06
C VAL A 210 -6.39 4.87 -16.44
N ARG A 211 -5.55 5.74 -15.85
CA ARG A 211 -5.51 7.18 -16.16
C ARG A 211 -5.23 7.43 -17.65
N LYS A 212 -4.28 6.70 -18.22
CA LYS A 212 -3.95 6.80 -19.66
C LYS A 212 -5.14 6.36 -20.54
N LYS A 213 -5.81 5.25 -20.17
CA LYS A 213 -6.93 4.71 -20.95
C LYS A 213 -8.19 5.58 -20.91
N ILE A 214 -8.39 6.38 -19.87
CA ILE A 214 -9.47 7.38 -19.83
C ILE A 214 -9.03 8.76 -20.39
N ASN A 215 -7.89 8.80 -21.09
CA ASN A 215 -7.33 10.01 -21.72
C ASN A 215 -7.14 11.17 -20.70
N ARG A 216 -6.56 10.85 -19.54
CA ARG A 216 -6.18 11.85 -18.54
C ARG A 216 -4.68 11.88 -18.34
N THR A 217 -4.16 13.09 -18.09
CA THR A 217 -2.76 13.37 -17.79
C THR A 217 -2.62 13.90 -16.37
N LEU A 218 -1.40 13.88 -15.86
CA LEU A 218 -1.04 14.63 -14.65
C LEU A 218 -0.66 16.03 -15.08
N ASP A 219 -1.26 17.03 -14.43
CA ASP A 219 -0.89 18.44 -14.60
C ASP A 219 -0.05 18.85 -13.39
N GLY A 220 0.99 19.65 -13.63
CA GLY A 220 1.89 20.15 -12.60
C GLY A 220 3.36 20.11 -13.03
N ASP A 221 4.21 20.60 -12.13
CA ASP A 221 5.64 20.69 -12.34
C ASP A 221 6.38 19.46 -11.80
N SER A 222 7.42 19.05 -12.52
CA SER A 222 8.34 18.02 -12.07
C SER A 222 9.48 18.65 -11.27
N HIS A 223 9.65 18.22 -10.01
CA HIS A 223 10.84 18.55 -9.24
C HIS A 223 11.98 17.60 -9.60
N ASN A 224 13.02 18.12 -10.25
CA ASN A 224 14.24 17.38 -10.59
C ASN A 224 15.13 17.17 -9.35
N LYS A 225 14.59 16.58 -8.29
CA LYS A 225 15.32 16.22 -7.06
C LYS A 225 15.43 14.72 -6.95
N ALA A 226 16.65 14.22 -6.83
CA ALA A 226 16.91 12.81 -6.54
C ALA A 226 16.84 12.57 -5.04
N TRP A 227 16.18 11.49 -4.65
CA TRP A 227 16.14 10.99 -3.29
C TRP A 227 16.80 9.62 -3.26
N GLY A 228 17.74 9.43 -2.33
CA GLY A 228 18.32 8.12 -2.04
C GLY A 228 17.73 7.59 -0.75
N VAL A 229 17.44 6.28 -0.73
CA VAL A 229 17.02 5.56 0.48
C VAL A 229 17.98 4.39 0.68
N MET A 230 18.39 4.18 1.93
CA MET A 230 19.32 3.12 2.28
C MET A 230 19.01 2.59 3.67
N ASP A 231 18.82 1.28 3.77
CA ASP A 231 18.75 0.56 5.04
C ASP A 231 20.12 0.04 5.41
N ILE A 232 20.58 0.34 6.63
CA ILE A 232 21.92 -0.05 7.09
C ILE A 232 21.87 -0.67 8.48
N LEU A 233 22.76 -1.62 8.72
CA LEU A 233 23.12 -2.07 10.06
C LEU A 233 24.31 -1.24 10.51
N ALA A 234 24.05 -0.23 11.32
CA ALA A 234 25.07 0.73 11.72
C ALA A 234 25.72 0.36 13.05
N VAL A 235 27.05 0.48 13.11
CA VAL A 235 27.81 0.63 14.36
C VAL A 235 28.15 2.10 14.48
N THR A 236 27.57 2.80 15.44
CA THR A 236 27.68 4.25 15.56
C THR A 236 27.61 4.72 17.00
N ASN A 237 28.25 5.84 17.29
CA ASN A 237 28.10 6.60 18.53
C ASN A 237 27.12 7.78 18.39
N PHE A 238 26.40 7.88 17.27
CA PHE A 238 25.40 8.94 17.07
C PHE A 238 24.30 8.84 18.14
N PRO A 239 24.13 9.86 19.01
CA PRO A 239 23.29 9.72 20.21
C PRO A 239 21.82 9.57 19.92
N ASP A 240 21.32 10.11 18.80
CA ASP A 240 19.91 10.07 18.41
C ASP A 240 19.62 8.99 17.35
N ILE A 241 20.45 7.93 17.28
CA ILE A 241 20.27 6.85 16.27
C ILE A 241 18.89 6.17 16.35
N ARG A 242 18.20 6.24 17.48
CA ARG A 242 16.87 5.69 17.69
C ARG A 242 15.75 6.73 17.55
N LEU A 243 16.06 7.93 17.08
CA LEU A 243 15.10 8.99 16.84
C LEU A 243 15.04 9.28 15.33
N LYS A 244 13.88 9.78 14.87
CA LYS A 244 13.82 10.44 13.59
C LYS A 244 14.70 11.69 13.65
N SER A 245 15.80 11.69 12.92
CA SER A 245 16.77 12.79 12.95
C SER A 245 16.89 13.43 11.58
N ILE A 246 16.86 14.75 11.55
CA ILE A 246 17.06 15.58 10.35
C ILE A 246 18.40 16.28 10.49
N ILE A 247 19.34 15.95 9.61
CA ILE A 247 20.68 16.53 9.58
C ILE A 247 20.77 17.45 8.37
N ARG A 248 21.11 18.72 8.59
CA ARG A 248 21.21 19.75 7.57
C ARG A 248 22.66 20.14 7.32
#